data_8efe50c29b43c6e16e9dfc88a0e648ec
#
_entry.id   8efe50c29b43c6e16e9dfc88a0e648ec
#
_cell.length_a   1.000
_cell.length_b   1.000
_cell.length_c   1.000
_cell.angle_alpha   90.00
_cell.angle_beta   90.00
_cell.angle_gamma   90.00
#
_symmetry.space_group_name_H-M   'P 1'
#
loop_
_entity.id
_entity.type
_entity.pdbx_description
1 polymer ?
#
loop_
_entity_poly.entity_id
_entity_poly.type
_entity_poly.pdbx_seq_one_letter_code
_entity_poly.pdbx_strand_id
1 'polypeptide(L)'
;MKNIGYILLLIVCFGCSSESAWDCVQTSGTIVSQTVEADFFHRIQIENEVELILRQGSEASITIETGENLLSAVSVTVVDETLIIVNTNTCNLVRDYAPVRAYVTVSNLTQIRNSSIYPVRSEG
;
A
#
# COMPACT_ATOMS: atom_id res chain seq x y z
N MET A 1 22.91 -0.63 49.60
CA MET A 1 21.70 -1.41 49.35
C MET A 1 20.56 -0.58 48.77
N LYS A 2 20.41 0.68 49.14
CA LYS A 2 19.38 1.55 48.54
C LYS A 2 19.66 1.90 47.08
N ASN A 3 20.88 1.82 46.62
CA ASN A 3 21.26 2.21 45.28
C ASN A 3 20.95 1.14 44.21
N ILE A 4 20.79 -0.12 44.61
CA ILE A 4 20.45 -1.22 43.74
C ILE A 4 19.00 -1.12 43.22
N GLY A 5 18.08 -0.63 44.06
CA GLY A 5 16.69 -0.41 43.68
C GLY A 5 16.52 0.68 42.61
N TYR A 6 17.36 1.72 42.67
CA TYR A 6 17.33 2.80 41.67
C TYR A 6 17.91 2.38 40.32
N ILE A 7 18.94 1.53 40.35
CA ILE A 7 19.54 1.01 39.13
C ILE A 7 18.56 0.05 38.42
N LEU A 8 17.82 -0.74 39.18
CA LEU A 8 16.82 -1.64 38.63
C LEU A 8 15.63 -0.88 38.02
N LEU A 9 15.24 0.22 38.66
CA LEU A 9 14.16 1.07 38.15
C LEU A 9 14.56 1.78 36.84
N LEU A 10 15.82 2.15 36.72
CA LEU A 10 16.35 2.79 35.49
C LEU A 10 16.38 1.83 34.29
N ILE A 11 16.60 0.54 34.53
CA ILE A 11 16.66 -0.47 33.47
C ILE A 11 15.26 -0.73 32.87
N VAL A 12 14.19 -0.57 33.64
CA VAL A 12 12.82 -0.78 33.18
C VAL A 12 12.36 0.32 32.21
N CYS A 13 12.99 1.50 32.26
CA CYS A 13 12.64 2.61 31.36
C CYS A 13 13.19 2.47 29.95
N PHE A 14 14.10 1.53 29.68
CA PHE A 14 14.64 1.29 28.35
C PHE A 14 13.83 0.24 27.55
N GLY A 15 12.75 -0.27 28.07
CA GLY A 15 11.91 -1.29 27.45
C GLY A 15 10.90 -0.79 26.45
N CYS A 16 10.86 0.51 26.13
CA CYS A 16 9.98 1.03 25.09
C CYS A 16 10.70 1.08 23.74
N SER A 17 10.92 -0.08 23.16
CA SER A 17 11.32 -0.14 21.77
C SER A 17 10.08 0.04 20.91
N SER A 18 9.96 1.14 20.21
CA SER A 18 8.93 1.35 19.24
C SER A 18 9.29 0.60 17.96
N GLU A 19 8.87 -0.65 17.86
CA GLU A 19 9.07 -1.45 16.66
C GLU A 19 8.43 -0.79 15.44
N SER A 20 7.31 -0.11 15.63
CA SER A 20 6.62 0.60 14.56
C SER A 20 7.40 1.80 14.01
N ALA A 21 8.23 2.45 14.82
CA ALA A 21 9.07 3.56 14.31
C ALA A 21 10.19 3.05 13.41
N TRP A 22 10.69 1.85 13.65
CA TRP A 22 11.71 1.23 12.80
C TRP A 22 11.16 0.87 11.42
N ASP A 23 9.92 0.40 11.35
CA ASP A 23 9.27 0.09 10.07
C ASP A 23 9.09 1.32 9.20
N CYS A 24 8.90 2.49 9.81
CA CYS A 24 8.77 3.75 9.07
C CYS A 24 10.10 4.28 8.51
N VAL A 25 11.22 3.77 8.96
CA VAL A 25 12.56 4.18 8.49
C VAL A 25 13.08 3.28 7.37
N GLN A 26 12.40 2.16 7.10
CA GLN A 26 12.81 1.25 6.03
C GLN A 26 12.62 1.89 4.66
N THR A 27 13.57 1.60 3.76
CA THR A 27 13.44 1.99 2.35
C THR A 27 12.33 1.16 1.68
N SER A 28 11.83 1.63 0.54
CA SER A 28 10.84 0.89 -0.23
C SER A 28 11.35 -0.47 -0.74
N GLY A 29 12.67 -0.63 -0.87
CA GLY A 29 13.29 -1.82 -1.42
C GLY A 29 13.26 -1.84 -2.94
N THR A 30 13.55 -3.01 -3.52
CA THR A 30 13.51 -3.20 -4.97
C THR A 30 12.07 -3.16 -5.47
N ILE A 31 11.85 -2.54 -6.63
CA ILE A 31 10.53 -2.52 -7.25
C ILE A 31 10.18 -3.92 -7.73
N VAL A 32 9.02 -4.40 -7.29
CA VAL A 32 8.48 -5.71 -7.66
C VAL A 32 7.06 -5.55 -8.20
N SER A 33 6.63 -6.52 -9.00
CA SER A 33 5.28 -6.56 -9.53
C SER A 33 4.61 -7.86 -9.09
N GLN A 34 3.37 -7.76 -8.64
CA GLN A 34 2.57 -8.91 -8.25
C GLN A 34 1.22 -8.87 -8.95
N THR A 35 0.87 -9.96 -9.61
CA THR A 35 -0.46 -10.14 -10.18
C THR A 35 -1.41 -10.63 -9.10
N VAL A 36 -2.56 -9.97 -8.99
CA VAL A 36 -3.59 -10.27 -8.00
C VAL A 36 -4.82 -10.79 -8.71
N GLU A 37 -5.37 -11.89 -8.23
CA GLU A 37 -6.66 -12.40 -8.70
C GLU A 37 -7.78 -11.74 -7.89
N ALA A 38 -8.88 -11.38 -8.58
CA ALA A 38 -10.03 -10.76 -7.96
C ALA A 38 -11.31 -11.25 -8.64
N ASP A 39 -12.41 -11.18 -7.89
CA ASP A 39 -13.73 -11.44 -8.42
C ASP A 39 -14.12 -10.38 -9.45
N PHE A 40 -15.21 -10.63 -10.16
CA PHE A 40 -15.72 -9.70 -11.17
C PHE A 40 -15.96 -8.31 -10.58
N PHE A 41 -15.52 -7.29 -11.29
CA PHE A 41 -15.77 -5.89 -10.93
C PHE A 41 -16.00 -5.06 -12.19
N HIS A 42 -16.76 -3.99 -12.07
CA HIS A 42 -16.96 -3.00 -13.13
C HIS A 42 -16.77 -1.57 -12.62
N ARG A 43 -16.45 -1.42 -11.35
CA ARG A 43 -16.09 -0.15 -10.72
C ARG A 43 -14.74 -0.28 -10.05
N ILE A 44 -14.02 0.83 -9.98
CA ILE A 44 -12.71 0.88 -9.31
C ILE A 44 -12.70 2.04 -8.34
N GLN A 45 -12.22 1.79 -7.13
CA GLN A 45 -11.97 2.80 -6.12
C GLN A 45 -10.53 2.69 -5.67
N ILE A 46 -9.79 3.79 -5.74
CA ILE A 46 -8.42 3.84 -5.24
C ILE A 46 -8.30 4.88 -4.13
N GLU A 47 -7.51 4.58 -3.11
CA GLU A 47 -7.37 5.42 -1.94
C GLU A 47 -5.91 5.59 -1.55
N ASN A 48 -5.62 6.73 -0.96
CA ASN A 48 -4.31 7.11 -0.45
C ASN A 48 -3.28 7.30 -1.60
N GLU A 49 -2.09 6.76 -1.48
CA GLU A 49 -1.00 7.00 -2.42
C GLU A 49 -0.93 5.89 -3.49
N VAL A 50 -2.03 5.64 -4.18
CA VAL A 50 -2.11 4.66 -5.27
C VAL A 50 -2.31 5.38 -6.60
N GLU A 51 -1.43 5.08 -7.57
CA GLU A 51 -1.57 5.54 -8.95
C GLU A 51 -2.23 4.43 -9.78
N LEU A 52 -3.35 4.75 -10.39
CA LEU A 52 -4.09 3.80 -11.23
C LEU A 52 -3.72 4.01 -12.70
N ILE A 53 -3.29 2.94 -13.36
CA ILE A 53 -3.05 2.90 -14.79
C ILE A 53 -4.04 1.91 -15.41
N LEU A 54 -4.96 2.42 -16.23
CA LEU A 54 -6.00 1.62 -16.87
C LEU A 54 -5.54 1.14 -18.23
N ARG A 55 -5.85 -0.11 -18.52
CA ARG A 55 -5.67 -0.72 -19.85
C ARG A 55 -6.98 -1.38 -20.26
N GLN A 56 -7.27 -1.32 -21.55
CA GLN A 56 -8.41 -2.02 -22.12
C GLN A 56 -7.99 -3.39 -22.63
N GLY A 57 -8.76 -4.41 -22.31
CA GLY A 57 -8.49 -5.77 -22.76
C GLY A 57 -9.66 -6.68 -22.47
N SER A 58 -9.67 -7.86 -23.13
CA SER A 58 -10.77 -8.82 -23.03
C SER A 58 -10.80 -9.55 -21.68
N GLU A 59 -9.66 -9.66 -21.01
CA GLU A 59 -9.55 -10.33 -19.73
C GLU A 59 -9.14 -9.33 -18.64
N ALA A 60 -9.88 -9.35 -17.52
CA ALA A 60 -9.55 -8.52 -16.39
C ALA A 60 -8.25 -9.01 -15.73
N SER A 61 -7.34 -8.09 -15.46
CA SER A 61 -6.13 -8.40 -14.72
C SER A 61 -5.74 -7.23 -13.84
N ILE A 62 -5.12 -7.53 -12.71
CA ILE A 62 -4.66 -6.55 -11.74
C ILE A 62 -3.19 -6.85 -11.44
N THR A 63 -2.32 -5.89 -11.64
CA THR A 63 -0.90 -6.00 -11.29
C THR A 63 -0.52 -4.83 -10.40
N ILE A 64 0.01 -5.14 -9.23
CA ILE A 64 0.49 -4.13 -8.28
C ILE A 64 2.00 -4.04 -8.41
N GLU A 65 2.51 -2.84 -8.65
CA GLU A 65 3.94 -2.54 -8.72
C GLU A 65 4.31 -1.56 -7.62
N THR A 66 5.21 -1.96 -6.76
CA THR A 66 5.69 -1.12 -5.67
C THR A 66 7.00 -1.69 -5.12
N GLY A 67 7.62 -1.00 -4.17
CA GLY A 67 8.77 -1.56 -3.46
C GLY A 67 8.41 -2.82 -2.68
N GLU A 68 9.30 -3.79 -2.64
CA GLU A 68 9.04 -5.08 -1.98
C GLU A 68 8.67 -4.93 -0.51
N ASN A 69 9.20 -3.90 0.16
CA ASN A 69 8.92 -3.63 1.57
C ASN A 69 7.55 -2.97 1.78
N LEU A 70 6.94 -2.45 0.73
CA LEU A 70 5.64 -1.76 0.78
C LEU A 70 4.49 -2.63 0.30
N LEU A 71 4.78 -3.75 -0.35
CA LEU A 71 3.77 -4.59 -0.98
C LEU A 71 2.75 -5.14 0.02
N SER A 72 3.18 -5.50 1.22
CA SER A 72 2.30 -5.99 2.28
C SER A 72 1.30 -4.95 2.80
N ALA A 73 1.58 -3.67 2.57
CA ALA A 73 0.69 -2.57 2.97
C ALA A 73 -0.38 -2.25 1.93
N VAL A 74 -0.36 -2.90 0.78
CA VAL A 74 -1.36 -2.70 -0.27
C VAL A 74 -2.48 -3.71 -0.11
N SER A 75 -3.71 -3.22 0.02
CA SER A 75 -4.92 -4.03 0.12
C SER A 75 -5.68 -3.98 -1.20
N VAL A 76 -6.02 -5.16 -1.73
CA VAL A 76 -6.81 -5.30 -2.95
C VAL A 76 -8.02 -6.19 -2.63
N THR A 77 -9.21 -5.61 -2.71
CA THR A 77 -10.46 -6.33 -2.40
C THR A 77 -11.53 -5.97 -3.42
N VAL A 78 -12.54 -6.84 -3.55
CA VAL A 78 -13.73 -6.55 -4.35
C VAL A 78 -14.95 -6.65 -3.45
N VAL A 79 -15.71 -5.56 -3.39
CA VAL A 79 -16.96 -5.47 -2.61
C VAL A 79 -18.01 -4.85 -3.52
N ASP A 80 -19.17 -5.51 -3.65
CA ASP A 80 -20.27 -5.05 -4.48
C ASP A 80 -19.83 -4.70 -5.92
N GLU A 81 -19.05 -5.58 -6.52
CA GLU A 81 -18.51 -5.42 -7.87
C GLU A 81 -17.60 -4.18 -8.02
N THR A 82 -17.07 -3.70 -6.92
CA THR A 82 -16.12 -2.58 -6.88
C THR A 82 -14.75 -3.10 -6.45
N LEU A 83 -13.77 -2.90 -7.31
CA LEU A 83 -12.37 -3.18 -6.97
C LEU A 83 -11.86 -2.03 -6.11
N ILE A 84 -11.43 -2.35 -4.90
CA ILE A 84 -10.92 -1.35 -3.94
C ILE A 84 -9.43 -1.62 -3.71
N ILE A 85 -8.60 -0.65 -4.05
CA ILE A 85 -7.15 -0.71 -3.85
C ILE A 85 -6.77 0.39 -2.88
N VAL A 86 -6.19 0.00 -1.76
CA VAL A 86 -5.81 0.92 -0.69
C VAL A 86 -4.35 0.71 -0.32
N ASN A 87 -3.61 1.80 -0.24
CA ASN A 87 -2.29 1.78 0.38
C ASN A 87 -2.47 2.08 1.87
N THR A 88 -2.27 1.07 2.72
CA THR A 88 -2.43 1.21 4.16
C THR A 88 -1.16 1.71 4.86
N ASN A 89 -0.10 1.96 4.11
CA ASN A 89 1.14 2.49 4.66
C ASN A 89 0.94 3.94 5.09
N THR A 90 1.03 4.20 6.39
CA THR A 90 0.88 5.53 6.97
C THR A 90 2.21 6.17 7.34
N CYS A 91 3.32 5.51 7.05
CA CYS A 91 4.66 5.98 7.38
C CYS A 91 5.16 6.99 6.34
N ASN A 92 5.14 8.27 6.68
CA ASN A 92 5.58 9.35 5.80
C ASN A 92 6.93 9.96 6.20
N LEU A 93 7.72 9.26 7.00
CA LEU A 93 9.00 9.77 7.49
C LEU A 93 10.10 9.77 6.44
N VAL A 94 10.00 8.93 5.43
CA VAL A 94 10.94 8.85 4.32
C VAL A 94 10.19 9.21 3.03
N ARG A 95 10.60 10.31 2.37
CA ARG A 95 9.90 10.87 1.21
C ARG A 95 10.19 10.16 -0.11
N ASP A 96 11.10 9.20 -0.11
CA ASP A 96 11.57 8.53 -1.32
C ASP A 96 10.85 7.21 -1.59
N TYR A 97 9.63 7.04 -1.08
CA TYR A 97 8.84 5.88 -1.44
C TYR A 97 8.37 5.98 -2.88
N ALA A 98 8.68 4.95 -3.67
CA ALA A 98 8.05 4.80 -4.96
C ALA A 98 6.53 4.70 -4.76
N PRO A 99 5.72 5.37 -5.61
CA PRO A 99 4.28 5.25 -5.51
C PRO A 99 3.85 3.81 -5.76
N VAL A 100 2.74 3.41 -5.14
CA VAL A 100 2.09 2.15 -5.48
C VAL A 100 1.39 2.34 -6.81
N ARG A 101 1.77 1.55 -7.82
CA ARG A 101 1.13 1.58 -9.13
C ARG A 101 0.25 0.36 -9.30
N ALA A 102 -1.00 0.58 -9.65
CA ALA A 102 -1.95 -0.47 -9.95
C ALA A 102 -2.25 -0.44 -11.45
N TYR A 103 -1.83 -1.48 -12.15
CA TYR A 103 -2.14 -1.69 -13.56
C TYR A 103 -3.38 -2.58 -13.63
N VAL A 104 -4.49 -2.01 -14.09
CA VAL A 104 -5.77 -2.70 -14.16
C VAL A 104 -6.21 -2.78 -15.60
N THR A 105 -6.38 -3.99 -16.11
CA THR A 105 -6.93 -4.26 -17.43
C THR A 105 -8.39 -4.66 -17.28
N VAL A 106 -9.28 -3.97 -17.98
CA VAL A 106 -10.74 -4.22 -17.94
C VAL A 106 -11.34 -4.10 -19.32
N SER A 107 -12.44 -4.81 -19.56
CA SER A 107 -13.22 -4.66 -20.78
C SER A 107 -14.36 -3.66 -20.64
N ASN A 108 -15.04 -3.68 -19.50
CA ASN A 108 -16.21 -2.85 -19.22
C ASN A 108 -16.05 -2.17 -17.85
N LEU A 109 -15.75 -0.90 -17.87
CA LEU A 109 -15.64 -0.10 -16.66
C LEU A 109 -16.74 0.96 -16.65
N THR A 110 -17.51 1.03 -15.57
CA THR A 110 -18.63 1.97 -15.46
C THR A 110 -18.35 3.15 -14.55
N GLN A 111 -17.43 2.99 -13.59
CA GLN A 111 -17.13 4.06 -12.65
C GLN A 111 -15.71 3.94 -12.10
N ILE A 112 -15.07 5.09 -11.95
CA ILE A 112 -13.79 5.21 -11.22
C ILE A 112 -13.97 6.24 -10.12
N ARG A 113 -13.60 5.87 -8.90
CA ARG A 113 -13.50 6.80 -7.79
C ARG A 113 -12.04 6.93 -7.39
N ASN A 114 -11.47 8.11 -7.61
CA ASN A 114 -10.08 8.40 -7.27
C ASN A 114 -10.04 9.24 -5.98
N SER A 115 -9.67 8.60 -4.88
CA SER A 115 -9.41 9.26 -3.59
C SER A 115 -7.91 9.28 -3.28
N SER A 116 -7.08 9.15 -4.31
CA SER A 116 -5.62 9.20 -4.21
C SER A 116 -5.11 10.59 -4.56
N ILE A 117 -3.87 10.87 -4.18
CA ILE A 117 -3.18 12.10 -4.55
C ILE A 117 -2.65 12.06 -5.99
N TYR A 118 -2.63 10.90 -6.63
CA TYR A 118 -2.15 10.73 -8.00
C TYR A 118 -3.31 10.72 -9.01
N PRO A 119 -3.07 11.24 -10.22
CA PRO A 119 -4.08 11.15 -11.27
C PRO A 119 -4.23 9.74 -11.81
N VAL A 120 -5.41 9.44 -12.33
CA VAL A 120 -5.66 8.21 -13.07
C VAL A 120 -5.16 8.37 -14.51
N ARG A 121 -4.38 7.41 -15.00
CA ARG A 121 -3.89 7.39 -16.37
C ARG A 121 -4.50 6.23 -17.13
N SER A 122 -4.62 6.39 -18.42
CA SER A 122 -5.09 5.34 -19.33
C SER A 122 -4.04 5.06 -20.38
N GLU A 123 -3.72 3.78 -20.57
CA GLU A 123 -2.82 3.30 -21.62
C GLU A 123 -3.61 2.46 -22.63
N GLY A 124 -3.64 2.90 -23.86
CA GLY A 124 -4.29 2.18 -24.94
C GLY A 124 -5.68 2.61 -25.31
#